data_2cb5dba863214c48baf2bf1113168a5c
#
_entry.id   2cb5dba863214c48baf2bf1113168a5c
#
_cell.length_a   1.000
_cell.length_b   1.000
_cell.length_c   1.000
_cell.angle_alpha   90.00
_cell.angle_beta   90.00
_cell.angle_gamma   90.00
#
_symmetry.space_group_name_H-M   'P 1'
#
loop_
_entity.id
_entity.type
_entity.pdbx_description
1 polymer ?
#
loop_
_entity_poly.entity_id
_entity_poly.type
_entity_poly.pdbx_seq_one_letter_code
_entity_poly.pdbx_strand_id
1 'polypeptide(L)' 'MKPVRVGDRVRVTGHMDDPYPIPVGTEGTVDWVGQWNSEYTRQIGVKWDNGRSLILLGHDPFEVVSG' A
#
# COMPACT_ATOMS: atom_id res chain seq x y z
N MET A 1 3.80 9.68 -9.10
CA MET A 1 3.38 8.32 -9.44
C MET A 1 4.30 7.29 -8.82
N LYS A 2 3.73 6.27 -8.21
CA LYS A 2 4.51 5.22 -7.56
C LYS A 2 4.37 3.93 -8.36
N PRO A 3 5.40 3.50 -9.08
CA PRO A 3 5.34 2.22 -9.78
C PRO A 3 5.38 1.09 -8.77
N VAL A 4 4.30 0.32 -8.69
CA VAL A 4 4.15 -0.77 -7.74
C VAL A 4 3.85 -2.05 -8.49
N ARG A 5 4.52 -3.13 -8.10
CA ARG A 5 4.33 -4.45 -8.69
C ARG A 5 4.13 -5.49 -7.60
N VAL A 6 3.49 -6.59 -7.97
CA VAL A 6 3.40 -7.75 -7.08
C VAL A 6 4.82 -8.18 -6.69
N GLY A 7 5.03 -8.39 -5.40
CA GLY A 7 6.33 -8.76 -4.85
C GLY A 7 7.11 -7.59 -4.26
N ASP A 8 6.69 -6.36 -4.55
CA ASP A 8 7.36 -5.19 -3.98
C ASP A 8 7.11 -5.10 -2.48
N ARG A 9 8.10 -4.58 -1.75
CA ARG A 9 7.94 -4.24 -0.35
C ARG A 9 7.56 -2.77 -0.26
N VAL A 10 6.57 -2.47 0.57
CA VAL A 10 6.08 -1.10 0.78
C VAL A 10 6.08 -0.79 2.26
N ARG A 11 6.15 0.49 2.59
CA ARG A 11 6.11 0.98 3.96
C ARG A 11 5.19 2.20 4.04
N VAL A 12 4.36 2.22 5.08
CA VAL A 12 3.47 3.35 5.36
C VAL A 12 4.32 4.53 5.86
N THR A 13 4.15 5.69 5.26
CA THR A 13 4.97 6.88 5.57
C THR A 13 4.21 7.98 6.30
N GLY A 14 2.88 7.86 6.39
CA GLY A 14 2.07 8.87 7.05
C GLY A 14 0.73 8.32 7.49
N HIS A 15 -0.10 9.16 8.07
CA HIS A 15 -1.44 8.76 8.47
C HIS A 15 -2.35 8.54 7.27
N MET A 16 -2.96 7.39 7.21
CA MET A 16 -3.99 7.09 6.22
C MET A 16 -5.32 7.68 6.68
N ASP A 17 -6.14 8.07 5.71
CA ASP A 17 -7.50 8.53 5.96
C ASP A 17 -8.41 7.30 6.04
N ASP A 18 -8.39 6.62 7.18
CA ASP A 18 -9.08 5.36 7.39
C ASP A 18 -9.40 5.23 8.89
N PRO A 19 -10.58 4.69 9.26
CA PRO A 19 -10.94 4.50 10.68
C PRO A 19 -9.96 3.61 11.45
N TYR A 20 -9.33 2.65 10.77
CA TYR A 20 -8.36 1.73 11.37
C TYR A 20 -7.11 1.69 10.51
N PRO A 21 -6.34 2.77 10.48
CA PRO A 21 -5.20 2.86 9.56
C PRO A 21 -4.09 1.90 9.94
N ILE A 22 -3.30 1.54 8.94
CA ILE A 22 -2.06 0.81 9.19
C ILE A 22 -1.07 1.81 9.82
N PRO A 23 -0.43 1.45 10.94
CA PRO A 23 0.49 2.39 11.61
C PRO A 23 1.65 2.81 10.72
N VAL A 24 2.08 4.06 10.88
CA VAL A 24 3.25 4.58 10.19
C VAL A 24 4.47 3.70 10.48
N GLY A 25 5.23 3.38 9.43
CA GLY A 25 6.39 2.52 9.55
C GLY A 25 6.13 1.04 9.31
N THR A 26 4.86 0.63 9.24
CA THR A 26 4.53 -0.76 8.96
C THR A 26 4.90 -1.09 7.52
N GLU A 27 5.49 -2.27 7.33
CA GLU A 27 5.85 -2.76 6.00
C GLU A 27 4.99 -3.95 5.61
N GLY A 28 4.95 -4.22 4.34
CA GLY A 28 4.23 -5.36 3.80
C GLY A 28 4.70 -5.69 2.40
N THR A 29 4.18 -6.78 1.86
CA THR A 29 4.49 -7.23 0.51
C THR A 29 3.26 -7.10 -0.36
N VAL A 30 3.43 -6.49 -1.52
CA VAL A 30 2.34 -6.38 -2.50
C VAL A 30 2.07 -7.76 -3.07
N ASP A 31 0.83 -8.21 -2.94
CA ASP A 31 0.43 -9.51 -3.48
C ASP A 31 -0.60 -9.38 -4.60
N TRP A 32 -1.08 -8.17 -4.86
CA TRP A 32 -2.10 -7.95 -5.86
C TRP A 32 -2.16 -6.48 -6.23
N VAL A 33 -2.32 -6.19 -7.52
CA VAL A 33 -2.51 -4.83 -8.00
C VAL A 33 -3.76 -4.82 -8.89
N GLY A 34 -4.74 -4.01 -8.50
CA GLY A 34 -5.99 -3.92 -9.22
C GLY A 34 -5.90 -2.99 -10.42
N GLN A 35 -6.94 -3.04 -11.26
CA GLN A 35 -7.10 -2.08 -12.32
C GLN A 35 -7.62 -0.76 -11.76
N TRP A 36 -7.29 0.32 -12.44
CA TRP A 36 -7.69 1.65 -11.99
C TRP A 36 -7.88 2.57 -13.19
N ASN A 37 -8.70 3.60 -13.00
CA ASN A 37 -8.91 4.64 -14.00
C ASN A 37 -7.94 5.81 -13.81
N SER A 38 -7.33 5.91 -12.63
CA SER A 38 -6.32 6.92 -12.33
C SER A 38 -5.38 6.40 -11.24
N GLU A 39 -4.19 6.99 -11.16
CA GLU A 39 -3.24 6.66 -10.10
C GLU A 39 -3.84 6.89 -8.71
N TYR A 40 -4.70 7.90 -8.59
CA TYR A 40 -5.31 8.26 -7.32
C TYR A 40 -6.16 7.15 -6.73
N THR A 41 -6.87 6.41 -7.59
CA THR A 41 -7.82 5.36 -7.16
C THR A 41 -7.28 3.96 -7.34
N ARG A 42 -6.00 3.83 -7.68
CA ARG A 42 -5.36 2.52 -7.87
C ARG A 42 -5.43 1.70 -6.59
N GLN A 43 -5.87 0.46 -6.71
CA GLN A 43 -5.97 -0.46 -5.58
C GLN A 43 -4.75 -1.37 -5.54
N ILE A 44 -4.14 -1.48 -4.37
CA ILE A 44 -2.93 -2.27 -4.17
C ILE A 44 -3.15 -3.19 -2.98
N GLY A 45 -3.20 -4.49 -3.23
CA GLY A 45 -3.34 -5.48 -2.18
C GLY A 45 -2.00 -5.71 -1.51
N VAL A 46 -1.95 -5.58 -0.19
CA VAL A 46 -0.73 -5.73 0.59
C VAL A 46 -0.95 -6.72 1.70
N LYS A 47 -0.02 -7.64 1.84
CA LYS A 47 0.07 -8.53 2.98
C LYS A 47 0.99 -7.86 3.99
N TRP A 48 0.38 -7.22 4.98
CA TRP A 48 1.13 -6.46 5.98
C TRP A 48 1.81 -7.38 6.97
N ASP A 49 3.03 -7.02 7.38
CA ASP A 49 3.83 -7.84 8.28
C ASP A 49 3.20 -7.98 9.67
N ASN A 50 2.33 -7.04 10.04
CA ASN A 50 1.64 -7.09 11.33
C ASN A 50 0.36 -7.95 11.32
N GLY A 51 0.10 -8.66 10.22
CA GLY A 51 -1.08 -9.53 10.08
C GLY A 51 -2.34 -8.82 9.62
N ARG A 52 -2.30 -7.50 9.43
CA ARG A 52 -3.43 -6.74 8.91
C ARG A 52 -3.62 -6.99 7.43
N SER A 53 -4.84 -6.80 6.96
CA SER A 53 -5.16 -6.87 5.54
C SER A 53 -5.96 -5.61 5.17
N LEU A 54 -5.27 -4.62 4.66
CA LEU A 54 -5.86 -3.37 4.22
C LEU A 54 -5.33 -3.08 2.82
N ILE A 55 -6.24 -2.79 1.90
CA ILE A 55 -5.87 -2.44 0.53
C ILE A 55 -5.42 -0.99 0.51
N LEU A 56 -4.22 -0.74 -0.03
CA LEU A 56 -3.74 0.62 -0.26
C LEU A 56 -4.43 1.21 -1.48
N LEU A 57 -4.66 2.49 -1.42
CA LEU A 57 -5.05 3.27 -2.58
C LEU A 57 -3.86 4.08 -3.06
N GLY A 58 -3.86 4.44 -4.34
CA GLY A 58 -2.71 5.14 -4.92
C GLY A 58 -2.37 6.47 -4.25
N HIS A 59 -3.34 7.09 -3.58
CA HIS A 59 -3.12 8.36 -2.89
C HIS A 59 -2.70 8.19 -1.42
N ASP A 60 -2.67 6.97 -0.91
CA ASP A 60 -2.27 6.74 0.48
C ASP A 60 -0.78 7.04 0.67
N PRO A 61 -0.38 7.45 1.89
CA PRO A 61 1.02 7.78 2.17
C PRO A 61 1.84 6.51 2.37
N PHE A 62 2.51 6.07 1.32
CA PHE A 62 3.42 4.92 1.39
C PHE A 62 4.56 5.09 0.40
N GLU A 63 5.60 4.27 0.56
CA GLU A 63 6.72 4.22 -0.37
C GLU A 63 7.05 2.78 -0.69
N VAL A 64 7.63 2.56 -1.87
CA VAL A 64 8.20 1.27 -2.24
C VAL A 64 9.63 1.23 -1.70
N VAL A 65 9.93 0.25 -0.85
CA VAL A 65 11.25 0.17 -0.22
C VAL A 65 12.14 -0.90 -0.86
N SER A 66 11.56 -1.86 -1.55
CA SER A 66 12.33 -2.80 -2.37
C SER A 66 11.37 -3.55 -3.29
N GLY A 67 11.90 -4.12 -4.32
CA GLY A 67 11.10 -4.87 -5.29
C GLY A 67 11.77 -6.16 -5.72
#